data_31160e414859c74323551e604b1170e0
#
_entry.id   31160e414859c74323551e604b1170e0
#
_cell.length_a   1.000
_cell.length_b   1.000
_cell.length_c   1.000
_cell.angle_alpha   90.00
_cell.angle_beta   90.00
_cell.angle_gamma   90.00
#
_symmetry.space_group_name_H-M   'P 1'
#
loop_
_entity.id
_entity.type
_entity.pdbx_description
1 polymer ?
#
loop_
_entity_poly.entity_id
_entity_poly.type
_entity_poly.pdbx_seq_one_letter_code
_entity_poly.pdbx_strand_id
1 'polypeptide(L)'
;MSDKLLRKIVIDDLNKIIRQAENLRELAEKHQRTPKAEFPGVQCEIENKNRRIHQYRERLQSARNLLYDGTISKEEYASDKTAIQADIDRLNNEIKLLKKSISKVSDVLSNPWVERLLENGEITELDRITVVEFIDKIYVYEDKHIEIVYKFSGEFDGLFIKSV
;
A
#
# COMPACT_ATOMS: atom_id res chain seq x y z
N MET A 1 6.51 -22.49 -28.92
CA MET A 1 5.24 -22.19 -28.22
C MET A 1 4.21 -21.73 -29.24
N SER A 2 2.92 -22.12 -29.09
CA SER A 2 1.87 -21.70 -30.04
C SER A 2 1.46 -20.24 -29.80
N ASP A 3 1.19 -19.46 -30.88
CA ASP A 3 0.68 -18.07 -30.79
C ASP A 3 -0.61 -17.99 -29.94
N LYS A 4 -1.50 -18.99 -30.10
CA LYS A 4 -2.73 -19.09 -29.27
C LYS A 4 -2.47 -19.20 -27.77
N LEU A 5 -1.42 -19.95 -27.37
CA LEU A 5 -1.08 -20.12 -25.97
C LEU A 5 -0.49 -18.83 -25.40
N LEU A 6 0.37 -18.15 -26.16
CA LEU A 6 0.95 -16.87 -25.76
C LEU A 6 -0.14 -15.81 -25.54
N ARG A 7 -1.07 -15.68 -26.51
CA ARG A 7 -2.20 -14.75 -26.40
C ARG A 7 -3.04 -15.03 -25.16
N LYS A 8 -3.34 -16.29 -24.88
CA LYS A 8 -4.11 -16.68 -23.70
C LYS A 8 -3.40 -16.27 -22.41
N ILE A 9 -2.10 -16.53 -22.29
CA ILE A 9 -1.32 -16.16 -21.11
C ILE A 9 -1.33 -14.65 -20.89
N VAL A 10 -1.17 -13.87 -21.94
CA VAL A 10 -1.20 -12.40 -21.87
C VAL A 10 -2.58 -11.89 -21.44
N ILE A 11 -3.66 -12.46 -21.99
CA ILE A 11 -5.04 -12.11 -21.61
C ILE A 11 -5.30 -12.45 -20.12
N ASP A 12 -4.92 -13.66 -19.70
CA ASP A 12 -5.12 -14.11 -18.33
C ASP A 12 -4.35 -13.22 -17.33
N ASP A 13 -3.14 -12.79 -17.69
CA ASP A 13 -2.31 -11.93 -16.84
C ASP A 13 -2.86 -10.49 -16.78
N LEU A 14 -3.25 -9.91 -17.91
CA LEU A 14 -3.90 -8.59 -17.95
C LEU A 14 -5.21 -8.59 -17.14
N ASN A 15 -6.04 -9.60 -17.31
CA ASN A 15 -7.30 -9.73 -16.55
C ASN A 15 -7.05 -9.89 -15.04
N LYS A 16 -5.96 -10.53 -14.65
CA LYS A 16 -5.56 -10.61 -13.24
C LYS A 16 -5.20 -9.24 -12.69
N ILE A 17 -4.47 -8.42 -13.44
CA ILE A 17 -4.13 -7.04 -13.07
C ILE A 17 -5.39 -6.19 -12.97
N ILE A 18 -6.32 -6.29 -13.94
CA ILE A 18 -7.61 -5.58 -13.92
C ILE A 18 -8.40 -5.92 -12.66
N ARG A 19 -8.58 -7.20 -12.34
CA ARG A 19 -9.29 -7.63 -11.13
C ARG A 19 -8.64 -7.13 -9.84
N GLN A 20 -7.31 -7.08 -9.78
CA GLN A 20 -6.61 -6.52 -8.64
C GLN A 20 -6.84 -5.01 -8.52
N ALA A 21 -6.82 -4.28 -9.62
CA ALA A 21 -7.11 -2.84 -9.65
C ALA A 21 -8.59 -2.55 -9.29
N GLU A 22 -9.54 -3.35 -9.80
CA GLU A 22 -10.96 -3.27 -9.43
C GLU A 22 -11.17 -3.50 -7.94
N ASN A 23 -10.56 -4.52 -7.37
CA ASN A 23 -10.62 -4.79 -5.94
C ASN A 23 -10.06 -3.63 -5.10
N LEU A 24 -8.94 -3.04 -5.51
CA LEU A 24 -8.35 -1.88 -4.84
C LEU A 24 -9.28 -0.66 -4.94
N ARG A 25 -9.87 -0.43 -6.11
CA ARG A 25 -10.86 0.64 -6.34
C ARG A 25 -12.11 0.44 -5.49
N GLU A 26 -12.68 -0.77 -5.49
CA GLU A 26 -13.85 -1.11 -4.67
C GLU A 26 -13.59 -0.93 -3.17
N LEU A 27 -12.40 -1.33 -2.70
CA LEU A 27 -11.97 -1.08 -1.33
C LEU A 27 -11.85 0.42 -1.04
N ALA A 28 -11.27 1.19 -1.94
CA ALA A 28 -11.18 2.63 -1.81
C ALA A 28 -12.58 3.28 -1.80
N GLU A 29 -13.49 2.88 -2.72
CA GLU A 29 -14.86 3.41 -2.81
C GLU A 29 -15.75 3.02 -1.63
N LYS A 30 -15.67 1.78 -1.14
CA LYS A 30 -16.40 1.35 0.08
C LYS A 30 -16.03 2.18 1.31
N HIS A 31 -14.83 2.73 1.30
CA HIS A 31 -14.33 3.57 2.37
C HIS A 31 -14.56 5.08 2.15
N GLN A 32 -15.02 5.49 0.96
CA GLN A 32 -15.27 6.90 0.59
C GLN A 32 -16.60 7.51 1.08
N ARG A 33 -17.36 6.85 1.97
CA ARG A 33 -18.64 7.42 2.48
C ARG A 33 -18.50 8.67 3.35
N THR A 34 -17.29 9.22 3.49
CA THR A 34 -17.03 10.51 4.12
C THR A 34 -16.03 11.32 3.29
N PRO A 35 -16.29 12.63 3.01
CA PRO A 35 -15.51 13.44 2.07
C PRO A 35 -14.07 13.77 2.46
N LYS A 36 -13.50 13.12 3.45
CA LYS A 36 -12.14 13.39 3.98
C LYS A 36 -11.26 12.17 4.29
N ALA A 37 -11.71 10.94 4.03
CA ALA A 37 -10.91 9.77 4.40
C ALA A 37 -10.90 8.72 3.28
N GLU A 38 -9.86 8.73 2.48
CA GLU A 38 -9.62 7.72 1.43
C GLU A 38 -9.48 6.28 1.98
N PHE A 39 -9.24 6.11 3.29
CA PHE A 39 -9.11 4.81 3.97
C PHE A 39 -9.55 4.91 5.43
N PRO A 40 -10.86 4.89 5.76
CA PRO A 40 -11.34 5.14 7.13
C PRO A 40 -10.84 4.12 8.14
N GLY A 41 -10.65 2.86 7.77
CA GLY A 41 -10.08 1.85 8.66
C GLY A 41 -8.64 2.17 9.07
N VAL A 42 -7.80 2.51 8.09
CA VAL A 42 -6.40 2.86 8.33
C VAL A 42 -6.30 4.23 9.00
N GLN A 43 -7.17 5.17 8.63
CA GLN A 43 -7.23 6.47 9.28
C GLN A 43 -7.62 6.33 10.77
N CYS A 44 -8.63 5.52 11.09
CA CYS A 44 -9.01 5.20 12.45
C CYS A 44 -7.86 4.55 13.23
N GLU A 45 -7.09 3.66 12.59
CA GLU A 45 -5.92 3.05 13.21
C GLU A 45 -4.83 4.09 13.50
N ILE A 46 -4.55 5.00 12.56
CA ILE A 46 -3.62 6.12 12.75
C ILE A 46 -4.07 7.02 13.90
N GLU A 47 -5.36 7.36 13.98
CA GLU A 47 -5.92 8.16 15.06
C GLU A 47 -5.83 7.48 16.42
N ASN A 48 -6.06 6.16 16.47
CA ASN A 48 -5.89 5.38 17.68
C ASN A 48 -4.43 5.37 18.15
N LYS A 49 -3.48 5.21 17.22
CA LYS A 49 -2.04 5.27 17.55
C LYS A 49 -1.64 6.68 18.01
N ASN A 50 -2.15 7.73 17.38
CA ASN A 50 -1.90 9.12 17.82
C ASN A 50 -2.47 9.38 19.22
N ARG A 51 -3.66 8.86 19.56
CA ARG A 51 -4.25 8.94 20.90
C ARG A 51 -3.36 8.27 21.95
N ARG A 52 -2.80 7.09 21.62
CA ARG A 52 -1.86 6.40 22.52
C ARG A 52 -0.57 7.18 22.72
N ILE A 53 -0.03 7.80 21.66
CA ILE A 53 1.14 8.68 21.76
C ILE A 53 0.85 9.86 22.70
N HIS A 54 -0.34 10.45 22.60
CA HIS A 54 -0.74 11.53 23.48
C HIS A 54 -0.77 11.07 24.95
N GLN A 55 -1.37 9.93 25.24
CA GLN A 55 -1.40 9.33 26.58
C GLN A 55 0.02 9.05 27.12
N TYR A 56 0.94 8.57 26.30
CA TYR A 56 2.33 8.39 26.70
C TYR A 56 3.03 9.71 27.03
N ARG A 57 2.77 10.77 26.26
CA ARG A 57 3.30 12.12 26.57
C ARG A 57 2.74 12.68 27.87
N GLU A 58 1.47 12.47 28.16
CA GLU A 58 0.85 12.86 29.42
C GLU A 58 1.46 12.09 30.61
N ARG A 59 1.72 10.78 30.46
CA ARG A 59 2.45 9.99 31.47
C ARG A 59 3.84 10.52 31.74
N LEU A 60 4.59 10.88 30.69
CA LEU A 60 5.91 11.51 30.85
C LEU A 60 5.84 12.84 31.58
N GLN A 61 4.82 13.65 31.30
CA GLN A 61 4.60 14.90 32.01
C GLN A 61 4.29 14.68 33.47
N SER A 62 3.43 13.71 33.80
CA SER A 62 3.12 13.32 35.19
C SER A 62 4.34 12.80 35.92
N ALA A 63 5.11 11.92 35.31
CA ALA A 63 6.37 11.41 35.87
C ALA A 63 7.39 12.55 36.13
N ARG A 64 7.45 13.54 35.25
CA ARG A 64 8.28 14.72 35.45
C ARG A 64 7.87 15.52 36.69
N ASN A 65 6.56 15.68 36.90
CA ASN A 65 6.02 16.37 38.11
C ASN A 65 6.41 15.61 39.37
N LEU A 66 6.24 14.26 39.39
CA LEU A 66 6.64 13.42 40.52
C LEU A 66 8.14 13.49 40.82
N LEU A 67 8.97 13.66 39.77
CA LEU A 67 10.41 13.89 39.95
C LEU A 67 10.67 15.27 40.62
N TYR A 68 9.96 16.33 40.23
CA TYR A 68 10.08 17.65 40.82
C TYR A 68 9.62 17.66 42.30
N ASP A 69 8.58 16.90 42.60
CA ASP A 69 8.05 16.76 43.97
C ASP A 69 8.91 15.83 44.85
N GLY A 70 9.95 15.21 44.25
CA GLY A 70 10.82 14.27 44.97
C GLY A 70 10.17 12.90 45.28
N THR A 71 9.06 12.59 44.64
CA THR A 71 8.33 11.32 44.85
C THR A 71 9.02 10.16 44.16
N ILE A 72 9.67 10.39 43.04
CA ILE A 72 10.48 9.42 42.31
C ILE A 72 11.92 9.90 42.15
N SER A 73 12.86 8.96 42.02
CA SER A 73 14.27 9.25 41.77
C SER A 73 14.54 9.63 40.33
N LYS A 74 15.72 10.21 40.08
CA LYS A 74 16.17 10.52 38.71
C LYS A 74 16.36 9.26 37.88
N GLU A 75 16.80 8.18 38.50
CA GLU A 75 17.03 6.88 37.88
C GLU A 75 15.71 6.24 37.46
N GLU A 76 14.68 6.27 38.30
CA GLU A 76 13.35 5.79 37.98
C GLU A 76 12.74 6.59 36.84
N TYR A 77 12.80 7.93 36.90
CA TYR A 77 12.33 8.77 35.80
C TYR A 77 13.05 8.50 34.50
N ALA A 78 14.38 8.33 34.52
CA ALA A 78 15.18 8.06 33.32
C ALA A 78 14.81 6.71 32.67
N SER A 79 14.58 5.68 33.49
CA SER A 79 14.12 4.37 33.05
C SER A 79 12.76 4.45 32.38
N ASP A 80 11.76 5.06 33.06
CA ASP A 80 10.40 5.22 32.53
C ASP A 80 10.40 6.05 31.24
N LYS A 81 11.17 7.15 31.22
CA LYS A 81 11.31 7.99 30.03
C LYS A 81 11.83 7.20 28.82
N THR A 82 12.85 6.36 29.04
CA THR A 82 13.46 5.57 27.96
C THR A 82 12.46 4.55 27.41
N ALA A 83 11.74 3.85 28.29
CA ALA A 83 10.73 2.87 27.90
C ALA A 83 9.56 3.51 27.13
N ILE A 84 9.03 4.62 27.66
CA ILE A 84 7.90 5.33 27.03
C ILE A 84 8.35 5.95 25.68
N GLN A 85 9.56 6.49 25.58
CA GLN A 85 10.07 7.04 24.32
C GLN A 85 10.19 5.95 23.26
N ALA A 86 10.67 4.76 23.61
CA ALA A 86 10.74 3.63 22.68
C ALA A 86 9.35 3.22 22.16
N ASP A 87 8.32 3.23 23.04
CA ASP A 87 6.94 2.97 22.62
C ASP A 87 6.40 4.04 21.66
N ILE A 88 6.67 5.31 21.93
CA ILE A 88 6.30 6.42 21.06
C ILE A 88 6.96 6.27 19.69
N ASP A 89 8.25 5.94 19.63
CA ASP A 89 9.01 5.80 18.40
C ASP A 89 8.50 4.61 17.58
N ARG A 90 8.15 3.50 18.23
CA ARG A 90 7.51 2.35 17.59
C ARG A 90 6.19 2.75 16.94
N LEU A 91 5.28 3.42 17.67
CA LEU A 91 4.00 3.88 17.15
C LEU A 91 4.16 4.86 15.98
N ASN A 92 5.11 5.78 16.06
CA ASN A 92 5.41 6.70 14.96
C ASN A 92 5.89 5.96 13.70
N ASN A 93 6.72 4.93 13.83
CA ASN A 93 7.16 4.10 12.71
C ASN A 93 5.99 3.33 12.10
N GLU A 94 5.11 2.77 12.91
CA GLU A 94 3.90 2.09 12.43
C GLU A 94 2.99 3.05 11.66
N ILE A 95 2.75 4.27 12.16
CA ILE A 95 1.99 5.33 11.46
C ILE A 95 2.65 5.69 10.13
N LYS A 96 3.98 5.79 10.10
CA LYS A 96 4.72 6.09 8.85
C LYS A 96 4.52 4.99 7.81
N LEU A 97 4.55 3.72 8.21
CA LEU A 97 4.30 2.59 7.31
C LEU A 97 2.86 2.58 6.79
N LEU A 98 1.87 2.83 7.66
CA LEU A 98 0.47 2.94 7.26
C LEU A 98 0.25 4.08 6.24
N LYS A 99 0.80 5.26 6.49
CA LYS A 99 0.72 6.40 5.55
C LYS A 99 1.38 6.08 4.21
N LYS A 100 2.52 5.39 4.22
CA LYS A 100 3.20 4.99 2.99
C LYS A 100 2.39 3.96 2.19
N SER A 101 1.68 3.04 2.84
CA SER A 101 0.81 2.08 2.14
C SER A 101 -0.39 2.77 1.49
N ILE A 102 -1.02 3.74 2.18
CA ILE A 102 -2.11 4.54 1.61
C ILE A 102 -1.63 5.32 0.38
N SER A 103 -0.50 6.03 0.49
CA SER A 103 0.05 6.80 -0.63
C SER A 103 0.29 5.91 -1.85
N LYS A 104 0.88 4.73 -1.67
CA LYS A 104 1.10 3.80 -2.78
C LYS A 104 -0.19 3.36 -3.47
N VAL A 105 -1.26 3.08 -2.71
CA VAL A 105 -2.56 2.69 -3.31
C VAL A 105 -3.18 3.86 -4.06
N SER A 106 -3.14 5.06 -3.50
CA SER A 106 -3.62 6.28 -4.17
C SER A 106 -2.85 6.54 -5.47
N ASP A 107 -1.52 6.41 -5.44
CA ASP A 107 -0.65 6.58 -6.62
C ASP A 107 -1.00 5.57 -7.73
N VAL A 108 -1.32 4.33 -7.35
CA VAL A 108 -1.77 3.29 -8.31
C VAL A 108 -3.10 3.65 -8.93
N LEU A 109 -4.10 4.00 -8.11
CA LEU A 109 -5.46 4.28 -8.60
C LEU A 109 -5.53 5.56 -9.45
N SER A 110 -4.65 6.52 -9.20
CA SER A 110 -4.55 7.76 -9.99
C SER A 110 -3.65 7.64 -11.23
N ASN A 111 -3.08 6.45 -11.47
CA ASN A 111 -2.24 6.25 -12.65
C ASN A 111 -3.08 6.14 -13.92
N PRO A 112 -2.80 6.94 -14.96
CA PRO A 112 -3.58 6.93 -16.20
C PRO A 112 -3.65 5.57 -16.90
N TRP A 113 -2.65 4.72 -16.73
CA TRP A 113 -2.64 3.36 -17.30
C TRP A 113 -3.61 2.43 -16.57
N VAL A 114 -3.73 2.56 -15.25
CA VAL A 114 -4.69 1.79 -14.45
C VAL A 114 -6.11 2.24 -14.74
N GLU A 115 -6.36 3.55 -14.89
CA GLU A 115 -7.65 4.08 -15.32
C GLU A 115 -8.07 3.48 -16.66
N ARG A 116 -7.19 3.50 -17.66
CA ARG A 116 -7.48 2.92 -18.99
C ARG A 116 -7.70 1.41 -18.94
N LEU A 117 -6.94 0.66 -18.12
CA LEU A 117 -7.19 -0.77 -17.91
C LEU A 117 -8.58 -1.02 -17.32
N LEU A 118 -8.99 -0.21 -16.34
CA LEU A 118 -10.32 -0.31 -15.72
C LEU A 118 -11.45 0.11 -16.67
N GLU A 119 -11.22 1.10 -17.55
CA GLU A 119 -12.17 1.52 -18.58
C GLU A 119 -12.39 0.43 -19.64
N ASN A 120 -11.32 -0.31 -20.02
CA ASN A 120 -11.43 -1.42 -20.97
C ASN A 120 -12.19 -2.62 -20.40
N GLY A 121 -12.20 -2.80 -19.06
CA GLY A 121 -12.82 -3.94 -18.42
C GLY A 121 -12.15 -5.28 -18.77
N GLU A 122 -12.90 -6.38 -18.68
CA GLU A 122 -12.36 -7.71 -18.96
C GLU A 122 -11.97 -7.87 -20.43
N ILE A 123 -10.70 -8.21 -20.68
CA ILE A 123 -10.14 -8.41 -22.02
C ILE A 123 -10.44 -9.84 -22.46
N THR A 124 -11.24 -9.99 -23.49
CA THR A 124 -11.59 -11.31 -24.09
C THR A 124 -10.75 -11.64 -25.31
N GLU A 125 -10.29 -10.63 -26.01
CA GLU A 125 -9.47 -10.76 -27.22
C GLU A 125 -8.25 -9.82 -27.16
N LEU A 126 -7.08 -10.33 -27.53
CA LEU A 126 -5.85 -9.54 -27.56
C LEU A 126 -5.72 -8.91 -28.94
N ASP A 127 -6.20 -7.70 -29.07
CA ASP A 127 -6.04 -6.91 -30.30
C ASP A 127 -4.70 -6.15 -30.30
N ARG A 128 -4.37 -5.56 -31.45
CA ARG A 128 -3.14 -4.80 -31.62
C ARG A 128 -3.10 -3.55 -30.75
N ILE A 129 -4.27 -2.95 -30.50
CA ILE A 129 -4.39 -1.71 -29.72
C ILE A 129 -4.02 -2.01 -28.27
N THR A 130 -4.62 -3.02 -27.68
CA THR A 130 -4.34 -3.49 -26.30
C THR A 130 -2.87 -3.84 -26.11
N VAL A 131 -2.27 -4.57 -27.06
CA VAL A 131 -0.84 -4.91 -26.98
C VAL A 131 0.03 -3.66 -27.00
N VAL A 132 -0.20 -2.76 -27.97
CA VAL A 132 0.62 -1.54 -28.13
C VAL A 132 0.40 -0.59 -26.95
N GLU A 133 -0.78 -0.58 -26.36
CA GLU A 133 -1.11 0.31 -25.25
C GLU A 133 -0.45 -0.14 -23.94
N PHE A 134 -0.55 -1.41 -23.57
CA PHE A 134 -0.18 -1.88 -22.25
C PHE A 134 1.15 -2.62 -22.16
N ILE A 135 1.60 -3.25 -23.24
CA ILE A 135 2.78 -4.12 -23.23
C ILE A 135 3.99 -3.37 -23.84
N ASP A 136 5.11 -3.37 -23.12
CA ASP A 136 6.39 -2.89 -23.62
C ASP A 136 7.13 -4.04 -24.32
N LYS A 137 7.32 -5.17 -23.63
CA LYS A 137 8.05 -6.33 -24.13
C LYS A 137 7.48 -7.64 -23.58
N ILE A 138 7.64 -8.69 -24.36
CA ILE A 138 7.39 -10.08 -23.92
C ILE A 138 8.65 -10.88 -24.17
N TYR A 139 9.22 -11.43 -23.10
CA TYR A 139 10.34 -12.35 -23.18
C TYR A 139 9.84 -13.80 -23.13
N VAL A 140 10.29 -14.61 -24.04
CA VAL A 140 9.99 -16.05 -24.09
C VAL A 140 11.31 -16.80 -23.96
N TYR A 141 11.46 -17.51 -22.84
CA TYR A 141 12.67 -18.25 -22.51
C TYR A 141 12.62 -19.70 -23.09
N GLU A 142 13.76 -20.35 -23.19
CA GLU A 142 13.89 -21.72 -23.74
C GLU A 142 13.12 -22.77 -22.91
N ASP A 143 13.01 -22.56 -21.59
CA ASP A 143 12.24 -23.38 -20.65
C ASP A 143 10.72 -23.17 -20.73
N LYS A 144 10.26 -22.34 -21.72
CA LYS A 144 8.87 -21.91 -21.92
C LYS A 144 8.35 -20.94 -20.85
N HIS A 145 9.20 -20.44 -19.97
CA HIS A 145 8.86 -19.33 -19.09
C HIS A 145 8.61 -18.07 -19.94
N ILE A 146 7.59 -17.28 -19.52
CA ILE A 146 7.21 -16.03 -20.20
C ILE A 146 7.29 -14.90 -19.16
N GLU A 147 8.00 -13.86 -19.53
CA GLU A 147 8.03 -12.61 -18.76
C GLU A 147 7.39 -11.51 -19.59
N ILE A 148 6.36 -10.87 -19.03
CA ILE A 148 5.67 -9.76 -19.67
C ILE A 148 6.08 -8.47 -18.96
N VAL A 149 6.64 -7.54 -19.73
CA VAL A 149 7.00 -6.21 -19.26
C VAL A 149 5.89 -5.27 -19.71
N TYR A 150 5.17 -4.73 -18.77
CA TYR A 150 4.14 -3.72 -19.02
C TYR A 150 4.74 -2.33 -18.99
N LYS A 151 4.19 -1.38 -19.77
CA LYS A 151 4.64 0.02 -19.80
C LYS A 151 4.53 0.73 -18.45
N PHE A 152 3.70 0.22 -17.55
CA PHE A 152 3.48 0.73 -16.21
C PHE A 152 4.22 -0.06 -15.10
N SER A 153 5.00 -1.09 -15.43
CA SER A 153 5.60 -2.00 -14.44
C SER A 153 6.64 -1.35 -13.52
N GLY A 154 7.28 -0.27 -13.95
CA GLY A 154 8.29 0.42 -13.13
C GLY A 154 7.71 1.21 -11.94
N GLU A 155 6.42 1.56 -11.98
CA GLU A 155 5.77 2.39 -10.96
C GLU A 155 5.09 1.55 -9.87
N PHE A 156 4.85 0.26 -10.12
CA PHE A 156 4.02 -0.62 -9.28
C PHE A 156 4.72 -1.88 -8.78
N ASP A 157 6.04 -1.90 -8.78
CA ASP A 157 6.81 -3.03 -8.26
C ASP A 157 6.40 -3.37 -6.81
N GLY A 158 5.76 -4.53 -6.66
CA GLY A 158 5.31 -5.08 -5.37
C GLY A 158 3.83 -4.90 -5.02
N LEU A 159 3.02 -4.22 -5.86
CA LEU A 159 1.56 -4.10 -5.69
C LEU A 159 0.79 -5.14 -6.52
N PHE A 160 1.29 -5.45 -7.70
CA PHE A 160 0.77 -6.55 -8.50
C PHE A 160 1.70 -7.76 -8.37
N ILE A 161 1.13 -8.93 -8.13
CA ILE A 161 1.90 -10.17 -8.04
C ILE A 161 2.53 -10.40 -9.41
N LYS A 162 3.87 -10.40 -9.48
CA LYS A 162 4.57 -10.86 -10.67
C LYS A 162 4.13 -12.27 -10.95
N SER A 163 3.52 -12.51 -12.11
CA SER A 163 3.17 -13.87 -12.52
C SER A 163 4.45 -14.65 -12.76
N VAL A 164 4.52 -15.81 -12.17
CA VAL A 164 5.58 -16.81 -12.36
C VAL A 164 5.31 -17.62 -13.61
#